data_2f48a92090d4dfa862f729d824dec99c
#
_entry.id   2f48a92090d4dfa862f729d824dec99c
#
_cell.length_a   1.000
_cell.length_b   1.000
_cell.length_c   1.000
_cell.angle_alpha   90.00
_cell.angle_beta   90.00
_cell.angle_gamma   90.00
#
_symmetry.space_group_name_H-M   'P 1'
#
loop_
_entity.id
_entity.type
_entity.pdbx_description
1 polymer ?
#
loop_
_entity_poly.entity_id
_entity_poly.type
_entity_poly.pdbx_seq_one_letter_code
_entity_poly.pdbx_strand_id
1 'polypeptide(L)'
;FRGIDVSSLTKNVAEEVLSDPNSNLRALLSWNEPQQHAKALPLSRFSVFLPPRSNVHGDPWWLVEAKGLRNSDGHVEANVYEPPACSTPAEALLGELFGMFHRNVFLVTRASPAGTAAVVARSRNGTLDILFRSHIEFQISAPPDRPLWFTPAQFQGRVVISNDGSALHHFEAHVPTDRQLNVDLEWLAQQHNSDVQRTEVDIGKVAEMALRLDSPSGQSPETYSSSISYNEEDKALRKLHQMFFPFLKIPYHNLSATVAEAKRHEKLVHSIITWGPLDDQSC
;
A
#
# COMPACT_ATOMS: atom_id res chain seq x y z
N PHE A 1 -3.72 14.60 3.75
CA PHE A 1 -3.56 14.38 2.30
C PHE A 1 -3.29 15.73 1.64
N ARG A 2 -2.14 15.86 1.06
CA ARG A 2 -1.85 16.99 0.17
C ARG A 2 -1.93 16.46 -1.24
N GLY A 3 -2.85 16.93 -2.03
CA GLY A 3 -3.18 16.48 -3.39
C GLY A 3 -2.05 15.87 -4.22
N ILE A 4 -2.38 15.32 -5.33
CA ILE A 4 -1.42 14.71 -6.24
C ILE A 4 -0.75 15.85 -7.01
N ASP A 5 0.57 15.85 -7.03
CA ASP A 5 1.31 16.75 -7.91
C ASP A 5 1.22 16.25 -9.34
N VAL A 6 0.18 16.69 -10.04
CA VAL A 6 -0.02 16.39 -11.46
C VAL A 6 1.00 17.07 -12.38
N SER A 7 1.88 17.91 -11.86
CA SER A 7 2.98 18.47 -12.67
C SER A 7 4.03 17.42 -13.04
N SER A 8 4.04 16.28 -12.34
CA SER A 8 4.84 15.10 -12.71
C SER A 8 4.20 14.30 -13.85
N LEU A 9 2.89 14.41 -14.05
CA LEU A 9 2.24 13.92 -15.25
C LEU A 9 2.74 14.75 -16.43
N THR A 10 3.08 14.10 -17.53
CA THR A 10 3.60 14.82 -18.71
C THR A 10 2.66 15.97 -19.09
N LYS A 11 3.20 17.13 -19.45
CA LYS A 11 2.42 18.31 -19.84
C LYS A 11 1.28 18.02 -20.84
N ASN A 12 1.53 17.04 -21.72
CA ASN A 12 0.57 16.62 -22.73
C ASN A 12 -0.70 15.98 -22.16
N VAL A 13 -0.54 15.18 -21.09
CA VAL A 13 -1.69 14.55 -20.41
C VAL A 13 -2.54 15.61 -19.70
N ALA A 14 -1.92 16.60 -19.08
CA ALA A 14 -2.63 17.67 -18.38
C ALA A 14 -3.45 18.55 -19.34
N GLU A 15 -2.95 18.86 -20.53
CA GLU A 15 -3.66 19.63 -21.55
C GLU A 15 -4.82 18.84 -22.18
N GLU A 16 -4.61 17.56 -22.44
CA GLU A 16 -5.66 16.67 -22.98
C GLU A 16 -6.79 16.47 -21.97
N VAL A 17 -6.45 16.31 -20.69
CA VAL A 17 -7.39 16.20 -19.58
C VAL A 17 -8.22 17.47 -19.40
N LEU A 18 -7.61 18.63 -19.55
CA LEU A 18 -8.30 19.92 -19.42
C LEU A 18 -9.20 20.21 -20.62
N SER A 19 -8.88 19.68 -21.79
CA SER A 19 -9.64 19.90 -23.03
C SER A 19 -10.82 18.94 -23.20
N ASP A 20 -10.75 17.71 -22.65
CA ASP A 20 -11.84 16.74 -22.72
C ASP A 20 -12.76 16.83 -21.48
N PRO A 21 -14.03 17.26 -21.64
CA PRO A 21 -14.99 17.30 -20.55
C PRO A 21 -15.29 15.93 -19.93
N ASN A 22 -15.03 14.84 -20.63
CA ASN A 22 -15.31 13.46 -20.19
C ASN A 22 -14.04 12.73 -19.68
N SER A 23 -12.93 13.43 -19.54
CA SER A 23 -11.69 12.80 -19.09
C SER A 23 -11.80 12.30 -17.65
N ASN A 24 -11.49 11.02 -17.45
CA ASN A 24 -11.46 10.37 -16.14
C ASN A 24 -10.48 11.05 -15.17
N LEU A 25 -9.44 11.70 -15.69
CA LEU A 25 -8.43 12.41 -14.91
C LEU A 25 -8.98 13.66 -14.22
N ARG A 26 -10.16 14.17 -14.60
CA ARG A 26 -10.82 15.26 -13.85
C ARG A 26 -11.14 14.89 -12.41
N ALA A 27 -11.54 13.64 -12.17
CA ALA A 27 -11.81 13.15 -10.83
C ALA A 27 -10.52 13.20 -9.98
N LEU A 28 -9.37 12.85 -10.56
CA LEU A 28 -8.07 12.97 -9.93
C LEU A 28 -7.71 14.42 -9.60
N LEU A 29 -7.88 15.34 -10.57
CA LEU A 29 -7.60 16.76 -10.39
C LEU A 29 -8.50 17.42 -9.34
N SER A 30 -9.72 16.92 -9.16
CA SER A 30 -10.66 17.40 -8.15
C SER A 30 -10.43 16.80 -6.77
N TRP A 31 -9.68 15.70 -6.67
CA TRP A 31 -9.40 15.03 -5.42
C TRP A 31 -8.17 15.65 -4.73
N ASN A 32 -8.36 16.82 -4.14
CA ASN A 32 -7.32 17.62 -3.49
C ASN A 32 -7.40 17.57 -1.95
N GLU A 33 -8.45 16.98 -1.41
CA GLU A 33 -8.69 16.84 0.01
C GLU A 33 -9.18 15.44 0.37
N PRO A 34 -8.89 14.94 1.59
CA PRO A 34 -9.48 13.69 2.06
C PRO A 34 -10.99 13.84 2.23
N GLN A 35 -11.72 12.77 2.06
CA GLN A 35 -13.17 12.76 2.24
C GLN A 35 -13.56 13.06 3.70
N GLN A 36 -12.70 12.70 4.64
CA GLN A 36 -12.88 12.93 6.07
C GLN A 36 -11.55 13.24 6.74
N HIS A 37 -11.46 14.38 7.43
CA HIS A 37 -10.23 14.82 8.09
C HIS A 37 -9.99 14.18 9.46
N ALA A 38 -11.04 13.78 10.15
CA ALA A 38 -10.95 13.13 11.45
C ALA A 38 -12.10 12.15 11.66
N LYS A 39 -11.82 11.07 12.39
CA LYS A 39 -12.80 10.04 12.72
C LYS A 39 -12.51 9.45 14.09
N ALA A 40 -13.52 9.35 14.93
CA ALA A 40 -13.43 8.65 16.19
C ALA A 40 -13.72 7.16 15.99
N LEU A 41 -12.83 6.30 16.46
CA LEU A 41 -12.97 4.85 16.40
C LEU A 41 -12.84 4.23 17.80
N PRO A 42 -13.63 3.21 18.13
CA PRO A 42 -13.48 2.48 19.37
C PRO A 42 -12.10 1.82 19.46
N LEU A 43 -11.42 1.99 20.58
CA LEU A 43 -10.09 1.41 20.83
C LEU A 43 -10.07 -0.11 20.61
N SER A 44 -11.14 -0.81 21.04
CA SER A 44 -11.26 -2.26 20.91
C SER A 44 -11.11 -2.77 19.47
N ARG A 45 -11.37 -1.93 18.46
CA ARG A 45 -11.21 -2.30 17.05
C ARG A 45 -9.74 -2.50 16.66
N PHE A 46 -8.82 -1.81 17.34
CA PHE A 46 -7.38 -1.94 17.06
C PHE A 46 -6.77 -3.24 17.60
N SER A 47 -7.53 -4.00 18.40
CA SER A 47 -7.12 -5.35 18.82
C SER A 47 -6.85 -6.32 17.67
N VAL A 48 -7.34 -6.03 16.45
CA VAL A 48 -7.03 -6.79 15.23
C VAL A 48 -5.54 -6.80 14.91
N PHE A 49 -4.79 -5.81 15.39
CA PHE A 49 -3.33 -5.76 15.23
C PHE A 49 -2.57 -6.66 16.21
N LEU A 50 -3.23 -7.22 17.22
CA LEU A 50 -2.57 -8.17 18.11
C LEU A 50 -2.16 -9.44 17.37
N PRO A 51 -0.95 -9.96 17.61
CA PRO A 51 -0.49 -11.17 16.93
C PRO A 51 -1.39 -12.36 17.30
N PRO A 52 -1.63 -13.29 16.37
CA PRO A 52 -2.29 -14.55 16.68
C PRO A 52 -1.56 -15.31 17.79
N ARG A 53 -2.29 -16.03 18.64
CA ARG A 53 -1.69 -16.78 19.77
C ARG A 53 -0.66 -17.82 19.33
N SER A 54 -0.76 -18.32 18.10
CA SER A 54 0.17 -19.28 17.51
C SER A 54 1.42 -18.62 16.94
N ASN A 55 1.48 -17.29 16.92
CA ASN A 55 2.60 -16.60 16.28
C ASN A 55 3.85 -16.60 17.16
N VAL A 56 4.96 -17.00 16.58
CA VAL A 56 6.28 -16.90 17.24
C VAL A 56 6.72 -15.43 17.18
N HIS A 57 7.29 -14.94 18.27
CA HIS A 57 7.73 -13.55 18.39
C HIS A 57 8.64 -13.13 17.23
N GLY A 58 8.25 -12.07 16.53
CA GLY A 58 8.99 -11.54 15.38
C GLY A 58 8.71 -12.23 14.04
N ASP A 59 7.76 -13.17 13.95
CA ASP A 59 7.27 -13.65 12.68
C ASP A 59 6.12 -12.80 12.18
N PRO A 60 6.07 -12.46 10.87
CA PRO A 60 4.99 -11.68 10.30
C PRO A 60 3.72 -12.53 10.12
N TRP A 61 2.55 -11.86 10.12
CA TRP A 61 1.26 -12.49 9.85
C TRP A 61 0.41 -11.62 8.95
N TRP A 62 -0.54 -12.24 8.26
CA TRP A 62 -1.54 -11.51 7.49
C TRP A 62 -2.67 -11.02 8.40
N LEU A 63 -2.95 -9.71 8.36
CA LEU A 63 -4.17 -9.09 8.88
C LEU A 63 -5.31 -9.22 7.88
N VAL A 64 -4.97 -8.99 6.61
CA VAL A 64 -5.84 -9.22 5.46
C VAL A 64 -5.03 -9.97 4.42
N GLU A 65 -5.44 -11.19 4.11
CA GLU A 65 -4.78 -11.97 3.07
C GLU A 65 -5.00 -11.37 1.69
N ALA A 66 -4.02 -11.55 0.83
CA ALA A 66 -4.09 -11.17 -0.56
C ALA A 66 -5.22 -11.93 -1.27
N LYS A 67 -6.30 -11.23 -1.59
CA LYS A 67 -7.38 -11.75 -2.41
C LYS A 67 -7.45 -10.90 -3.67
N GLY A 68 -7.22 -11.50 -4.84
CA GLY A 68 -7.41 -10.80 -6.10
C GLY A 68 -8.89 -10.65 -6.44
N LEU A 69 -9.27 -9.52 -7.03
CA LEU A 69 -10.55 -9.37 -7.70
C LEU A 69 -10.50 -10.17 -9.00
N ARG A 70 -11.01 -11.39 -8.95
CA ARG A 70 -11.13 -12.27 -10.13
C ARG A 70 -12.56 -12.73 -10.26
N ASN A 71 -13.06 -12.69 -11.49
CA ASN A 71 -14.34 -13.31 -11.82
C ASN A 71 -14.22 -14.86 -11.80
N SER A 72 -15.34 -15.56 -12.00
CA SER A 72 -15.41 -17.04 -12.07
C SER A 72 -14.44 -17.64 -13.10
N ASP A 73 -14.06 -16.88 -14.12
CA ASP A 73 -13.18 -17.31 -15.21
C ASP A 73 -11.71 -16.98 -14.94
N GLY A 74 -11.39 -16.42 -13.77
CA GLY A 74 -10.03 -16.07 -13.35
C GLY A 74 -9.49 -14.77 -13.91
N HIS A 75 -10.28 -14.02 -14.67
CA HIS A 75 -9.92 -12.69 -15.18
C HIS A 75 -10.12 -11.62 -14.12
N VAL A 76 -9.24 -10.61 -14.12
CA VAL A 76 -9.37 -9.46 -13.24
C VAL A 76 -10.57 -8.62 -13.68
N GLU A 77 -11.49 -8.38 -12.76
CA GLU A 77 -12.61 -7.48 -13.00
C GLU A 77 -12.14 -6.02 -13.00
N ALA A 78 -11.92 -5.48 -14.19
CA ALA A 78 -11.46 -4.09 -14.35
C ALA A 78 -12.55 -3.03 -14.07
N ASN A 79 -13.81 -3.44 -14.02
CA ASN A 79 -14.99 -2.56 -13.94
C ASN A 79 -15.79 -2.71 -12.64
N VAL A 80 -15.14 -3.00 -11.53
CA VAL A 80 -15.79 -3.05 -10.21
C VAL A 80 -15.90 -1.63 -9.68
N TYR A 81 -17.10 -1.16 -9.42
CA TYR A 81 -17.34 0.20 -8.92
C TYR A 81 -17.64 0.27 -7.42
N GLU A 82 -17.82 -0.87 -6.79
CA GLU A 82 -18.08 -0.97 -5.36
C GLU A 82 -17.05 -1.89 -4.72
N PRO A 83 -16.40 -1.44 -3.63
CA PRO A 83 -15.51 -2.31 -2.88
C PRO A 83 -16.26 -3.55 -2.38
N PRO A 84 -15.64 -4.73 -2.42
CA PRO A 84 -16.21 -5.92 -1.80
C PRO A 84 -16.55 -5.69 -0.32
N ALA A 85 -17.63 -6.29 0.15
CA ALA A 85 -18.01 -6.21 1.55
C ALA A 85 -16.90 -6.79 2.45
N CYS A 86 -16.58 -6.07 3.53
CA CYS A 86 -15.62 -6.53 4.52
C CYS A 86 -16.11 -7.81 5.19
N SER A 87 -15.29 -8.84 5.19
CA SER A 87 -15.61 -10.17 5.76
C SER A 87 -14.99 -10.39 7.14
N THR A 88 -13.98 -9.61 7.51
CA THR A 88 -13.26 -9.72 8.78
C THR A 88 -13.24 -8.40 9.54
N PRO A 89 -13.03 -8.41 10.87
CA PRO A 89 -12.84 -7.18 11.66
C PRO A 89 -11.65 -6.34 11.18
N ALA A 90 -10.59 -6.97 10.69
CA ALA A 90 -9.41 -6.28 10.15
C ALA A 90 -9.77 -5.53 8.86
N GLU A 91 -10.44 -6.19 7.90
CA GLU A 91 -10.94 -5.54 6.70
C GLU A 91 -11.87 -4.37 7.03
N ALA A 92 -12.78 -4.55 7.99
CA ALA A 92 -13.70 -3.49 8.40
C ALA A 92 -12.99 -2.28 9.02
N LEU A 93 -11.96 -2.49 9.85
CA LEU A 93 -11.17 -1.39 10.41
C LEU A 93 -10.37 -0.67 9.33
N LEU A 94 -9.62 -1.42 8.50
CA LEU A 94 -8.77 -0.84 7.47
C LEU A 94 -9.59 -0.13 6.39
N GLY A 95 -10.71 -0.73 5.97
CA GLY A 95 -11.65 -0.09 5.04
C GLY A 95 -12.20 1.23 5.57
N GLU A 96 -12.45 1.31 6.87
CA GLU A 96 -12.91 2.55 7.50
C GLU A 96 -11.81 3.60 7.67
N LEU A 97 -10.59 3.17 8.01
CA LEU A 97 -9.43 4.06 8.13
C LEU A 97 -9.04 4.65 6.76
N PHE A 98 -8.82 3.80 5.76
CA PHE A 98 -8.43 4.25 4.43
C PHE A 98 -9.60 4.90 3.67
N GLY A 99 -10.84 4.53 4.01
CA GLY A 99 -12.05 5.20 3.53
C GLY A 99 -12.13 6.68 3.89
N MET A 100 -11.32 7.16 4.84
CA MET A 100 -11.17 8.59 5.11
C MET A 100 -10.54 9.36 3.95
N PHE A 101 -9.72 8.73 3.12
CA PHE A 101 -9.18 9.34 1.91
C PHE A 101 -10.22 9.35 0.79
N HIS A 102 -10.82 8.20 0.51
CA HIS A 102 -11.83 8.06 -0.54
C HIS A 102 -12.78 6.89 -0.24
N ARG A 103 -14.08 7.07 -0.50
CA ARG A 103 -15.12 6.07 -0.19
C ARG A 103 -14.93 4.72 -0.89
N ASN A 104 -14.40 4.73 -2.13
CA ASN A 104 -14.16 3.53 -2.91
C ASN A 104 -12.73 3.04 -2.66
N VAL A 105 -12.49 2.52 -1.46
CA VAL A 105 -11.22 1.91 -1.03
C VAL A 105 -11.31 0.40 -1.18
N PHE A 106 -10.32 -0.17 -1.84
CA PHE A 106 -10.20 -1.60 -2.09
C PHE A 106 -9.02 -2.17 -1.30
N LEU A 107 -9.31 -3.08 -0.38
CA LEU A 107 -8.32 -3.89 0.34
C LEU A 107 -8.01 -5.19 -0.42
N VAL A 108 -8.91 -5.58 -1.29
CA VAL A 108 -8.77 -6.69 -2.23
C VAL A 108 -8.37 -6.11 -3.56
N THR A 109 -7.31 -6.57 -4.15
CA THR A 109 -6.66 -5.90 -5.26
C THR A 109 -6.78 -6.64 -6.57
N ARG A 110 -6.63 -5.91 -7.67
CA ARG A 110 -6.65 -6.45 -9.03
C ARG A 110 -5.39 -7.23 -9.35
N ALA A 111 -4.29 -6.90 -8.70
CA ALA A 111 -2.98 -7.49 -8.95
C ALA A 111 -2.20 -7.74 -7.64
N SER A 112 -1.13 -8.53 -7.74
CA SER A 112 -0.16 -8.71 -6.66
C SER A 112 0.93 -7.62 -6.78
N PRO A 113 1.50 -7.14 -5.67
CA PRO A 113 1.30 -7.60 -4.29
C PRO A 113 0.01 -7.05 -3.65
N ALA A 114 -0.62 -7.83 -2.78
CA ALA A 114 -1.91 -7.50 -2.18
C ALA A 114 -1.95 -7.84 -0.69
N GLY A 115 -2.93 -7.28 0.01
CA GLY A 115 -3.19 -7.58 1.41
C GLY A 115 -2.54 -6.61 2.40
N THR A 116 -2.72 -6.92 3.68
CA THR A 116 -2.11 -6.21 4.80
C THR A 116 -1.42 -7.22 5.72
N ALA A 117 -0.15 -7.03 5.95
CA ALA A 117 0.64 -7.87 6.84
C ALA A 117 1.26 -7.04 7.97
N ALA A 118 1.48 -7.68 9.12
CA ALA A 118 2.08 -7.05 10.28
C ALA A 118 3.17 -7.93 10.89
N VAL A 119 4.02 -7.31 11.71
CA VAL A 119 5.07 -7.99 12.46
C VAL A 119 5.32 -7.25 13.77
N VAL A 120 5.55 -7.98 14.86
CA VAL A 120 6.01 -7.38 16.11
C VAL A 120 7.49 -7.05 15.97
N ALA A 121 7.81 -5.76 15.89
CA ALA A 121 9.19 -5.29 15.90
C ALA A 121 9.78 -5.36 17.31
N ARG A 122 8.96 -5.13 18.33
CA ARG A 122 9.38 -5.09 19.73
C ARG A 122 8.24 -5.38 20.69
N SER A 123 8.59 -6.03 21.80
CA SER A 123 7.71 -6.19 22.96
C SER A 123 8.45 -5.72 24.22
N ARG A 124 7.88 -4.77 24.95
CA ARG A 124 8.47 -4.21 26.17
C ARG A 124 7.42 -3.65 27.11
N ASN A 125 7.59 -3.89 28.41
CA ASN A 125 6.77 -3.31 29.48
C ASN A 125 5.24 -3.48 29.26
N GLY A 126 4.82 -4.64 28.72
CA GLY A 126 3.40 -4.89 28.47
C GLY A 126 2.84 -4.23 27.22
N THR A 127 3.69 -3.66 26.38
CA THR A 127 3.30 -3.08 25.08
C THR A 127 3.95 -3.80 23.90
N LEU A 128 3.27 -3.83 22.79
CA LEU A 128 3.73 -4.29 21.49
C LEU A 128 3.92 -3.10 20.55
N ASP A 129 5.07 -3.07 19.92
CA ASP A 129 5.38 -2.18 18.80
C ASP A 129 5.30 -2.99 17.52
N ILE A 130 4.30 -2.71 16.72
CA ILE A 130 3.91 -3.50 15.55
C ILE A 130 4.09 -2.64 14.31
N LEU A 131 4.86 -3.15 13.36
CA LEU A 131 4.96 -2.59 12.02
C LEU A 131 4.01 -3.32 11.09
N PHE A 132 3.41 -2.59 10.14
CA PHE A 132 2.58 -3.20 9.12
C PHE A 132 2.78 -2.55 7.75
N ARG A 133 2.47 -3.30 6.71
CA ARG A 133 2.34 -2.80 5.33
C ARG A 133 0.97 -3.15 4.82
N SER A 134 0.40 -2.23 4.06
CA SER A 134 -0.93 -2.40 3.48
C SER A 134 -0.94 -1.95 2.02
N HIS A 135 -1.35 -2.85 1.13
CA HIS A 135 -1.65 -2.50 -0.24
C HIS A 135 -3.11 -2.07 -0.33
N ILE A 136 -3.32 -0.87 -0.84
CA ILE A 136 -4.64 -0.26 -0.96
C ILE A 136 -4.78 0.30 -2.36
N GLU A 137 -5.92 0.06 -3.00
CA GLU A 137 -6.29 0.68 -4.25
C GLU A 137 -7.51 1.57 -4.04
N PHE A 138 -7.57 2.67 -4.74
CA PHE A 138 -8.73 3.56 -4.77
C PHE A 138 -9.29 3.64 -6.17
N GLN A 139 -10.60 3.54 -6.29
CA GLN A 139 -11.28 3.85 -7.53
C GLN A 139 -11.94 5.21 -7.39
N ILE A 140 -11.39 6.21 -8.05
CA ILE A 140 -11.77 7.61 -7.85
C ILE A 140 -12.82 8.13 -8.81
N SER A 141 -13.15 7.39 -9.87
CA SER A 141 -14.27 7.70 -10.75
C SER A 141 -15.42 6.72 -10.53
N ALA A 142 -16.64 7.18 -10.81
CA ALA A 142 -17.86 6.40 -10.66
C ALA A 142 -18.69 6.46 -11.96
N PRO A 143 -19.60 5.51 -12.21
CA PRO A 143 -20.50 5.57 -13.36
C PRO A 143 -21.23 6.93 -13.46
N PRO A 144 -21.41 7.49 -14.65
CA PRO A 144 -21.16 6.89 -15.98
C PRO A 144 -19.70 6.93 -16.44
N ASP A 145 -18.82 7.55 -15.67
CA ASP A 145 -17.39 7.61 -15.98
C ASP A 145 -16.74 6.24 -15.87
N ARG A 146 -15.66 6.05 -16.64
CA ARG A 146 -14.87 4.84 -16.55
C ARG A 146 -14.05 4.82 -15.28
N PRO A 147 -13.71 3.62 -14.75
CA PRO A 147 -12.92 3.54 -13.56
C PRO A 147 -11.52 4.13 -13.80
N LEU A 148 -11.13 5.06 -12.92
CA LEU A 148 -9.77 5.49 -12.76
C LEU A 148 -9.26 4.92 -11.45
N TRP A 149 -8.26 4.06 -11.54
CA TRP A 149 -7.61 3.45 -10.41
C TRP A 149 -6.41 4.30 -9.98
N PHE A 150 -6.33 4.51 -8.69
CA PHE A 150 -5.25 5.19 -8.03
C PHE A 150 -4.65 4.22 -7.00
N THR A 151 -3.43 3.78 -7.27
CA THR A 151 -2.72 2.79 -6.45
C THR A 151 -1.48 3.42 -5.87
N PRO A 152 -1.50 3.91 -4.63
CA PRO A 152 -0.31 4.44 -3.99
C PRO A 152 0.67 3.32 -3.69
N ALA A 153 1.96 3.64 -3.58
CA ALA A 153 2.93 2.75 -2.96
C ALA A 153 2.40 2.24 -1.62
N GLN A 154 2.72 1.01 -1.27
CA GLN A 154 2.17 0.37 -0.07
C GLN A 154 2.31 1.28 1.15
N PHE A 155 1.20 1.48 1.86
CA PHE A 155 1.25 2.16 3.14
C PHE A 155 2.18 1.43 4.10
N GLN A 156 3.06 2.18 4.71
CA GLN A 156 3.85 1.74 5.85
C GLN A 156 3.19 2.27 7.11
N GLY A 157 3.07 1.43 8.12
CA GLY A 157 2.41 1.84 9.33
C GLY A 157 3.03 1.25 10.59
N ARG A 158 2.70 1.90 11.70
CA ARG A 158 3.13 1.54 13.04
C ARG A 158 1.98 1.62 14.02
N VAL A 159 1.87 0.61 14.87
CA VAL A 159 0.89 0.53 15.96
C VAL A 159 1.63 0.22 17.25
N VAL A 160 1.47 1.05 18.28
CA VAL A 160 1.92 0.74 19.63
C VAL A 160 0.68 0.52 20.50
N ILE A 161 0.51 -0.72 20.96
CA ILE A 161 -0.68 -1.16 21.68
C ILE A 161 -0.28 -2.00 22.90
N SER A 162 -1.07 -1.94 23.97
CA SER A 162 -0.86 -2.85 25.11
C SER A 162 -1.08 -4.32 24.71
N ASN A 163 -0.39 -5.26 25.35
CA ASN A 163 -0.45 -6.70 25.02
C ASN A 163 -1.86 -7.27 25.09
N ASP A 164 -2.71 -6.70 25.92
CA ASP A 164 -4.13 -7.06 26.12
C ASP A 164 -5.10 -6.28 25.24
N GLY A 165 -4.60 -5.33 24.46
CA GLY A 165 -5.41 -4.46 23.60
C GLY A 165 -6.16 -3.36 24.36
N SER A 166 -5.92 -3.16 25.64
CA SER A 166 -6.66 -2.20 26.48
C SER A 166 -6.25 -0.74 26.26
N ALA A 167 -5.07 -0.48 25.65
CA ALA A 167 -4.58 0.86 25.37
C ALA A 167 -3.89 0.93 24.02
N LEU A 168 -4.22 1.96 23.23
CA LEU A 168 -3.52 2.33 21.99
C LEU A 168 -2.69 3.58 22.28
N HIS A 169 -1.39 3.46 22.15
CA HIS A 169 -0.45 4.53 22.44
C HIS A 169 -0.01 5.30 21.19
N HIS A 170 0.01 4.61 20.05
CA HIS A 170 0.40 5.20 18.78
C HIS A 170 -0.26 4.46 17.62
N PHE A 171 -0.65 5.20 16.61
CA PHE A 171 -1.04 4.67 15.30
C PHE A 171 -0.63 5.67 14.23
N GLU A 172 0.07 5.18 13.23
CA GLU A 172 0.25 5.91 11.99
C GLU A 172 0.28 4.94 10.80
N ALA A 173 -0.13 5.45 9.65
CA ALA A 173 0.02 4.81 8.35
C ALA A 173 0.28 5.90 7.32
N HIS A 174 1.29 5.75 6.49
CA HIS A 174 1.64 6.73 5.48
C HIS A 174 2.15 6.07 4.21
N VAL A 175 1.95 6.73 3.08
CA VAL A 175 2.59 6.39 1.81
C VAL A 175 4.03 6.88 1.86
N PRO A 176 5.04 6.03 1.60
CA PRO A 176 6.44 6.45 1.53
C PRO A 176 6.65 7.56 0.50
N THR A 177 7.45 8.57 0.85
CA THR A 177 7.73 9.74 0.01
C THR A 177 9.21 9.93 -0.30
N ASP A 178 10.03 8.97 0.10
CA ASP A 178 11.48 8.94 -0.12
C ASP A 178 11.86 8.72 -1.58
N ARG A 179 10.94 8.22 -2.41
CA ARG A 179 11.12 8.01 -3.85
C ARG A 179 10.54 9.16 -4.67
N GLN A 180 11.02 9.28 -5.91
CA GLN A 180 10.53 10.32 -6.83
C GLN A 180 9.09 10.08 -7.28
N LEU A 181 8.71 8.82 -7.47
CA LEU A 181 7.39 8.38 -7.88
C LEU A 181 6.86 7.42 -6.83
N ASN A 182 5.57 7.50 -6.48
CA ASN A 182 4.97 6.68 -5.44
C ASN A 182 3.47 6.41 -5.63
N VAL A 183 2.97 6.57 -6.83
CA VAL A 183 1.58 6.23 -7.16
C VAL A 183 1.45 5.82 -8.61
N ASP A 184 0.68 4.75 -8.85
CA ASP A 184 0.24 4.31 -10.17
C ASP A 184 -1.19 4.80 -10.43
N LEU A 185 -1.41 5.26 -11.64
CA LEU A 185 -2.69 5.67 -12.17
C LEU A 185 -3.03 4.76 -13.36
N GLU A 186 -4.20 4.14 -13.34
CA GLU A 186 -4.62 3.25 -14.42
C GLU A 186 -6.06 3.54 -14.83
N TRP A 187 -6.30 3.68 -16.11
CA TRP A 187 -7.63 3.93 -16.67
C TRP A 187 -7.82 3.25 -18.01
N LEU A 188 -9.08 3.09 -18.43
CA LEU A 188 -9.44 2.59 -19.73
C LEU A 188 -9.62 3.74 -20.70
N ALA A 189 -8.73 3.85 -21.69
CA ALA A 189 -8.86 4.78 -22.79
C ALA A 189 -9.54 4.13 -23.99
N GLN A 190 -10.33 4.92 -24.71
CA GLN A 190 -10.92 4.50 -25.98
C GLN A 190 -10.01 4.96 -27.11
N GLN A 191 -9.53 4.03 -27.91
CA GLN A 191 -8.76 4.39 -29.08
C GLN A 191 -9.69 5.09 -30.10
N HIS A 192 -9.27 6.26 -30.58
CA HIS A 192 -10.04 7.03 -31.58
C HIS A 192 -10.39 6.13 -32.79
N ASN A 193 -11.65 6.01 -33.11
CA ASN A 193 -12.19 5.18 -34.20
C ASN A 193 -12.04 3.65 -34.08
N SER A 194 -11.88 3.09 -32.89
CA SER A 194 -11.93 1.64 -32.69
C SER A 194 -12.77 1.28 -31.46
N ASP A 195 -13.42 0.10 -31.53
CA ASP A 195 -14.12 -0.48 -30.37
C ASP A 195 -13.12 -1.11 -29.35
N VAL A 196 -11.83 -0.98 -29.62
CA VAL A 196 -10.78 -1.55 -28.77
C VAL A 196 -10.54 -0.62 -27.57
N GLN A 197 -10.81 -1.13 -26.39
CA GLN A 197 -10.42 -0.48 -25.13
C GLN A 197 -8.96 -0.80 -24.85
N ARG A 198 -8.19 0.20 -24.51
CA ARG A 198 -6.79 0.08 -24.08
C ARG A 198 -6.65 0.55 -22.64
N THR A 199 -5.96 -0.22 -21.83
CA THR A 199 -5.53 0.25 -20.51
C THR A 199 -4.35 1.19 -20.69
N GLU A 200 -4.47 2.39 -20.13
CA GLU A 200 -3.36 3.34 -20.02
C GLU A 200 -2.92 3.42 -18.57
N VAL A 201 -1.63 3.57 -18.37
CA VAL A 201 -0.98 3.66 -17.06
C VAL A 201 -0.09 4.88 -17.04
N ASP A 202 -0.13 5.63 -15.96
CA ASP A 202 0.81 6.71 -15.68
C ASP A 202 1.30 6.58 -14.24
N ILE A 203 2.46 7.17 -13.94
CA ILE A 203 3.09 7.10 -12.63
C ILE A 203 3.29 8.51 -12.11
N GLY A 204 2.83 8.75 -10.90
CA GLY A 204 2.84 10.07 -10.30
C GLY A 204 3.51 10.16 -8.93
N LYS A 205 3.40 11.32 -8.33
CA LYS A 205 3.89 11.63 -6.97
C LYS A 205 2.75 12.12 -6.09
N VAL A 206 2.58 11.44 -4.95
CA VAL A 206 1.80 11.94 -3.81
C VAL A 206 2.75 12.54 -2.81
N ALA A 207 2.58 13.83 -2.52
CA ALA A 207 3.46 14.55 -1.61
C ALA A 207 3.27 14.13 -0.14
N GLU A 208 2.02 13.87 0.25
CA GLU A 208 1.68 13.39 1.59
C GLU A 208 0.33 12.67 1.58
N MET A 209 0.33 11.43 2.05
CA MET A 209 -0.89 10.67 2.30
C MET A 209 -0.70 9.87 3.58
N ALA A 210 -1.29 10.34 4.68
CA ALA A 210 -1.04 9.78 5.99
C ALA A 210 -2.28 9.80 6.90
N LEU A 211 -2.38 8.79 7.76
CA LEU A 211 -3.31 8.69 8.89
C LEU A 211 -2.49 8.68 10.18
N ARG A 212 -2.93 9.42 11.17
CA ARG A 212 -2.26 9.47 12.48
C ARG A 212 -3.28 9.47 13.60
N LEU A 213 -2.90 8.85 14.72
CA LEU A 213 -3.67 9.00 15.96
C LEU A 213 -3.45 10.42 16.48
N ASP A 214 -4.55 11.15 16.62
CA ASP A 214 -4.54 12.41 17.33
C ASP A 214 -4.63 12.10 18.85
N SER A 215 -3.51 12.27 19.54
CA SER A 215 -3.44 11.99 20.97
C SER A 215 -3.72 13.26 21.77
N PRO A 216 -4.78 13.27 22.56
CA PRO A 216 -5.07 14.42 23.45
C PRO A 216 -4.01 14.63 24.53
N SER A 217 -3.12 13.66 24.76
CA SER A 217 -2.09 13.74 25.80
C SER A 217 -0.79 14.45 25.36
N GLY A 218 -0.69 14.91 24.12
CA GLY A 218 0.50 15.66 23.63
C GLY A 218 1.81 14.88 23.68
N GLN A 219 1.78 13.56 23.90
CA GLN A 219 2.99 12.74 23.86
C GLN A 219 3.42 12.59 22.41
N SER A 220 4.58 13.19 22.11
CA SER A 220 5.19 13.13 20.80
C SER A 220 5.50 11.67 20.40
N PRO A 221 5.26 11.29 19.14
CA PRO A 221 5.70 10.00 18.59
C PRO A 221 7.18 9.70 18.81
N GLU A 222 8.00 10.73 18.93
CA GLU A 222 9.44 10.65 19.18
C GLU A 222 9.79 9.90 20.47
N THR A 223 8.93 9.94 21.50
CA THR A 223 9.14 9.24 22.77
C THR A 223 9.13 7.71 22.61
N TYR A 224 8.40 7.19 21.62
CA TYR A 224 8.33 5.78 21.31
C TYR A 224 9.35 5.35 20.27
N SER A 225 9.69 6.22 19.32
CA SER A 225 10.66 5.95 18.26
C SER A 225 12.11 5.90 18.75
N SER A 226 12.49 6.75 19.70
CA SER A 226 13.89 6.93 20.14
C SER A 226 14.52 5.75 20.88
N SER A 227 13.75 4.71 21.18
CA SER A 227 14.22 3.58 22.02
C SER A 227 14.38 2.25 21.28
N ILE A 228 14.16 2.22 19.95
CA ILE A 228 14.30 1.00 19.16
C ILE A 228 15.74 0.85 18.68
N SER A 229 16.29 -0.35 18.87
CA SER A 229 17.54 -0.70 18.20
C SER A 229 17.27 -0.74 16.68
N TYR A 230 17.97 0.05 15.91
CA TYR A 230 17.90 0.11 14.44
C TYR A 230 17.93 -1.31 13.82
N ASN A 231 18.70 -2.23 14.39
CA ASN A 231 18.82 -3.62 13.93
C ASN A 231 17.53 -4.45 14.11
N GLU A 232 16.69 -4.17 15.09
CA GLU A 232 15.44 -4.93 15.32
C GLU A 232 14.35 -4.48 14.36
N GLU A 233 14.23 -3.19 14.16
CA GLU A 233 13.28 -2.61 13.20
C GLU A 233 13.61 -3.05 11.77
N ASP A 234 14.86 -2.98 11.35
CA ASP A 234 15.30 -3.42 10.03
C ASP A 234 15.04 -4.92 9.79
N LYS A 235 15.21 -5.75 10.82
CA LYS A 235 14.90 -7.19 10.70
C LYS A 235 13.40 -7.41 10.52
N ALA A 236 12.57 -6.70 11.29
CA ALA A 236 11.13 -6.78 11.20
C ALA A 236 10.63 -6.32 9.82
N LEU A 237 11.11 -5.17 9.35
CA LEU A 237 10.80 -4.64 8.02
C LEU A 237 11.20 -5.60 6.90
N ARG A 238 12.39 -6.19 6.95
CA ARG A 238 12.81 -7.19 5.94
C ARG A 238 11.88 -8.40 5.91
N LYS A 239 11.49 -8.95 7.06
CA LYS A 239 10.53 -10.06 7.11
C LYS A 239 9.18 -9.66 6.51
N LEU A 240 8.71 -8.46 6.82
CA LEU A 240 7.47 -7.93 6.31
C LEU A 240 7.52 -7.74 4.78
N HIS A 241 8.61 -7.17 4.25
CA HIS A 241 8.83 -7.06 2.81
C HIS A 241 8.81 -8.42 2.10
N GLN A 242 9.43 -9.44 2.69
CA GLN A 242 9.47 -10.79 2.13
C GLN A 242 8.09 -11.47 2.04
N MET A 243 7.08 -10.99 2.76
CA MET A 243 5.70 -11.48 2.60
C MET A 243 5.09 -11.00 1.28
N PHE A 244 5.33 -9.76 0.91
CA PHE A 244 4.80 -9.16 -0.31
C PHE A 244 5.67 -9.49 -1.53
N PHE A 245 6.97 -9.60 -1.33
CA PHE A 245 7.97 -9.77 -2.37
C PHE A 245 8.82 -11.02 -2.12
N PRO A 246 8.28 -12.23 -2.43
CA PRO A 246 8.97 -13.50 -2.16
C PRO A 246 10.35 -13.61 -2.82
N PHE A 247 10.59 -12.89 -3.92
CA PHE A 247 11.89 -12.86 -4.58
C PHE A 247 13.00 -12.28 -3.68
N LEU A 248 12.68 -11.47 -2.66
CA LEU A 248 13.65 -11.00 -1.67
C LEU A 248 14.23 -12.10 -0.78
N LYS A 249 13.67 -13.30 -0.82
CA LYS A 249 14.24 -14.50 -0.17
C LYS A 249 15.36 -15.14 -0.98
N ILE A 250 15.50 -14.76 -2.24
CA ILE A 250 16.54 -15.29 -3.13
C ILE A 250 17.84 -14.51 -2.88
N PRO A 251 18.96 -15.19 -2.64
CA PRO A 251 20.25 -14.52 -2.49
C PRO A 251 20.75 -14.04 -3.85
N TYR A 252 20.50 -12.77 -4.17
CA TYR A 252 21.05 -12.14 -5.37
C TYR A 252 22.49 -11.72 -5.15
N HIS A 253 23.32 -11.91 -6.18
CA HIS A 253 24.72 -11.54 -6.19
C HIS A 253 25.00 -10.58 -7.34
N ASN A 254 26.07 -9.78 -7.24
CA ASN A 254 26.48 -8.98 -8.37
C ASN A 254 26.93 -9.86 -9.54
N LEU A 255 26.79 -9.36 -10.77
CA LEU A 255 27.04 -10.14 -11.99
C LEU A 255 28.42 -10.78 -12.02
N SER A 256 29.48 -10.05 -11.63
CA SER A 256 30.86 -10.54 -11.67
C SER A 256 31.07 -11.73 -10.72
N ALA A 257 30.56 -11.63 -9.49
CA ALA A 257 30.63 -12.72 -8.52
C ALA A 257 29.80 -13.92 -8.98
N THR A 258 28.61 -13.67 -9.54
CA THR A 258 27.71 -14.72 -10.06
C THR A 258 28.35 -15.49 -11.20
N VAL A 259 28.99 -14.80 -12.16
CA VAL A 259 29.67 -15.45 -13.29
C VAL A 259 30.84 -16.32 -12.83
N ALA A 260 31.62 -15.82 -11.86
CA ALA A 260 32.76 -16.59 -11.32
C ALA A 260 32.27 -17.86 -10.59
N GLU A 261 31.19 -17.75 -9.78
CA GLU A 261 30.62 -18.87 -9.06
C GLU A 261 29.93 -19.87 -9.98
N ALA A 262 29.22 -19.39 -11.02
CA ALA A 262 28.59 -20.22 -12.02
C ALA A 262 29.63 -21.06 -12.80
N LYS A 263 30.76 -20.46 -13.18
CA LYS A 263 31.86 -21.18 -13.82
C LYS A 263 32.46 -22.26 -12.91
N ARG A 264 32.63 -21.96 -11.62
CA ARG A 264 33.18 -22.92 -10.65
C ARG A 264 32.27 -24.12 -10.44
N HIS A 265 30.94 -23.92 -10.51
CA HIS A 265 29.94 -24.96 -10.27
C HIS A 265 29.25 -25.47 -11.53
N GLU A 266 29.74 -25.11 -12.72
CA GLU A 266 29.17 -25.48 -14.03
C GLU A 266 27.66 -25.19 -14.12
N LYS A 267 27.21 -24.04 -13.58
CA LYS A 267 25.81 -23.61 -13.56
C LYS A 267 25.56 -22.46 -14.55
N LEU A 268 24.31 -22.36 -14.96
CA LEU A 268 23.83 -21.21 -15.74
C LEU A 268 23.65 -19.99 -14.86
N VAL A 269 23.81 -18.80 -15.44
CA VAL A 269 23.51 -17.51 -14.83
C VAL A 269 22.15 -17.04 -15.33
N HIS A 270 21.23 -16.77 -14.40
CA HIS A 270 20.00 -16.07 -14.70
C HIS A 270 20.16 -14.60 -14.30
N SER A 271 20.11 -13.71 -15.28
CA SER A 271 20.19 -12.26 -15.08
C SER A 271 18.79 -11.67 -15.13
N ILE A 272 18.43 -10.86 -14.11
CA ILE A 272 17.19 -10.10 -14.07
C ILE A 272 17.58 -8.63 -14.20
N ILE A 273 17.04 -7.95 -15.19
CA ILE A 273 17.22 -6.53 -15.41
C ILE A 273 15.91 -5.83 -15.13
N THR A 274 15.94 -4.87 -14.22
CA THR A 274 14.75 -4.11 -13.80
C THR A 274 14.97 -2.62 -14.02
N TRP A 275 13.91 -1.89 -14.28
CA TRP A 275 13.94 -0.44 -14.46
C TRP A 275 13.92 0.32 -13.15
N GLY A 276 13.46 -0.34 -12.09
CA GLY A 276 13.34 0.22 -10.74
C GLY A 276 13.48 -0.84 -9.68
N PRO A 277 13.27 -0.47 -8.41
CA PRO A 277 13.29 -1.41 -7.31
C PRO A 277 12.11 -2.37 -7.41
N LEU A 278 12.39 -3.67 -7.28
CA LEU A 278 11.36 -4.72 -7.36
C LEU A 278 10.36 -4.72 -6.20
N ASP A 279 10.62 -3.97 -5.15
CA ASP A 279 9.78 -3.82 -3.96
C ASP A 279 8.95 -2.53 -3.97
N ASP A 280 8.84 -1.90 -5.13
CA ASP A 280 8.00 -0.74 -5.37
C ASP A 280 6.89 -1.08 -6.36
N GLN A 281 5.67 -0.60 -6.08
CA GLN A 281 4.51 -0.82 -6.94
C GLN A 281 4.44 0.14 -8.11
N SER A 282 5.22 1.22 -8.06
CA SER A 282 5.33 2.19 -9.12
C SER A 282 6.39 1.83 -10.19
N CYS A 283 6.75 0.56 -10.28
CA CYS A 283 7.72 0.06 -11.29
C CYS A 283 7.24 -1.19 -11.97
#